data_568233e6d4e2d9cd03a786f6262d2817
#
_entry.id   568233e6d4e2d9cd03a786f6262d2817
#
_cell.length_a   1.000
_cell.length_b   1.000
_cell.length_c   1.000
_cell.angle_alpha   90.00
_cell.angle_beta   90.00
_cell.angle_gamma   90.00
#
_symmetry.space_group_name_H-M   'P 1'
#
loop_
_entity.id
_entity.type
_entity.pdbx_description
1 polymer ?
#
loop_
_entity_poly.entity_id
_entity_poly.type
_entity_poly.pdbx_seq_one_letter_code
_entity_poly.pdbx_strand_id
1 'polypeptide(L)'
;YVLLDLILMIDIVILNRNLRLHDNAALFYGSLRSNYKVIYLYDEKYWEANGKSSRQLKFSTDCLDELNRDLEKLGSKVNIFEGSFDDLTKWIDLNFDDFFIHMNHCTDIDYFRRGYEKFKNHFEKKLRIYDDFGIQLNNFDRDSWSKNWNHIMNADLLGKPKSSNIDLGLNLTNFDAFKNKIKSKFSNLKNIQEGGTSHAIKLLESFLNDRCENYRVKMSSPSLSEDSCSRLSPHFTYGSISIRQVYQRLNE
;
A
#
# COMPACT_ATOMS: atom_id res chain seq x y z
N TYR A 1 25.65 -32.76 -17.66
CA TYR A 1 24.34 -32.30 -17.19
C TYR A 1 24.51 -30.85 -16.77
N VAL A 2 24.39 -29.95 -17.74
CA VAL A 2 24.25 -28.50 -17.47
C VAL A 2 22.74 -28.30 -17.32
N LEU A 3 22.22 -28.33 -16.11
CA LEU A 3 20.96 -27.69 -15.80
C LEU A 3 21.16 -26.21 -16.11
N LEU A 4 20.60 -25.76 -17.22
CA LEU A 4 20.34 -24.36 -17.44
C LEU A 4 19.52 -23.86 -16.24
N ASP A 5 20.17 -23.17 -15.32
CA ASP A 5 19.50 -22.24 -14.41
C ASP A 5 18.82 -21.22 -15.34
N LEU A 6 17.58 -21.47 -15.68
CA LEU A 6 16.68 -20.44 -16.15
C LEU A 6 16.63 -19.46 -14.98
N ILE A 7 17.43 -18.40 -15.05
CA ILE A 7 17.31 -17.23 -14.17
C ILE A 7 15.91 -16.69 -14.45
N LEU A 8 14.96 -17.14 -13.64
CA LEU A 8 13.57 -16.73 -13.76
C LEU A 8 13.54 -15.27 -13.31
N MET A 9 13.36 -14.37 -14.26
CA MET A 9 13.12 -12.94 -13.98
C MET A 9 12.06 -12.81 -12.88
N ILE A 10 12.39 -12.07 -11.83
CA ILE A 10 11.51 -11.85 -10.69
C ILE A 10 10.89 -10.45 -10.72
N ASP A 11 9.64 -10.36 -10.30
CA ASP A 11 8.97 -9.09 -10.05
C ASP A 11 8.97 -8.78 -8.55
N ILE A 12 9.49 -7.62 -8.16
CA ILE A 12 9.56 -7.16 -6.77
C ILE A 12 8.48 -6.10 -6.58
N VAL A 13 7.49 -6.40 -5.78
CA VAL A 13 6.42 -5.45 -5.46
C VAL A 13 6.74 -4.76 -4.14
N ILE A 14 6.96 -3.45 -4.17
CA ILE A 14 7.21 -2.66 -2.98
C ILE A 14 5.93 -1.96 -2.55
N LEU A 15 5.43 -2.33 -1.37
CA LEU A 15 4.26 -1.71 -0.75
C LEU A 15 4.64 -0.41 -0.02
N ASN A 16 3.80 0.59 -0.14
CA ASN A 16 3.90 1.81 0.65
C ASN A 16 2.53 2.23 1.23
N ARG A 17 1.71 2.95 0.48
CA ARG A 17 0.36 3.41 0.82
C ARG A 17 -0.71 2.74 -0.05
N ASN A 18 -0.54 1.47 -0.32
CA ASN A 18 -1.41 0.64 -1.15
C ASN A 18 -1.68 -0.71 -0.48
N LEU A 19 -2.00 -0.68 0.83
CA LEU A 19 -2.11 -1.89 1.67
C LEU A 19 -3.48 -2.57 1.48
N ARG A 20 -3.76 -3.00 0.24
CA ARG A 20 -4.98 -3.71 -0.17
C ARG A 20 -4.68 -4.73 -1.27
N LEU A 21 -5.53 -5.74 -1.39
CA LEU A 21 -5.38 -6.79 -2.39
C LEU A 21 -5.93 -6.37 -3.75
N HIS A 22 -7.16 -5.84 -3.78
CA HIS A 22 -7.87 -5.43 -4.99
C HIS A 22 -7.56 -3.99 -5.37
N ASP A 23 -7.66 -3.70 -6.68
CA ASP A 23 -7.40 -2.37 -7.23
C ASP A 23 -6.03 -1.79 -6.84
N ASN A 24 -5.02 -2.66 -6.78
CA ASN A 24 -3.64 -2.36 -6.44
C ASN A 24 -2.75 -2.61 -7.66
N ALA A 25 -2.40 -1.56 -8.37
CA ALA A 25 -1.68 -1.67 -9.63
C ALA A 25 -0.31 -2.34 -9.49
N ALA A 26 0.45 -2.01 -8.44
CA ALA A 26 1.75 -2.64 -8.21
C ALA A 26 1.64 -4.15 -7.98
N LEU A 27 0.67 -4.61 -7.18
CA LEU A 27 0.42 -6.04 -6.97
C LEU A 27 -0.12 -6.71 -8.23
N PHE A 28 -1.09 -6.10 -8.91
CA PHE A 28 -1.71 -6.66 -10.10
C PHE A 28 -0.68 -6.88 -11.21
N TYR A 29 0.02 -5.83 -11.61
CA TYR A 29 1.00 -5.91 -12.71
C TYR A 29 2.27 -6.68 -12.31
N GLY A 30 2.73 -6.55 -11.07
CA GLY A 30 3.88 -7.29 -10.55
C GLY A 30 3.63 -8.79 -10.42
N SER A 31 2.37 -9.22 -10.36
CA SER A 31 2.02 -10.65 -10.29
C SER A 31 1.83 -11.33 -11.66
N LEU A 32 1.84 -10.59 -12.76
CA LEU A 32 1.46 -11.15 -14.08
C LEU A 32 2.30 -12.35 -14.52
N ARG A 33 3.57 -12.42 -14.11
CA ARG A 33 4.47 -13.56 -14.39
C ARG A 33 4.38 -14.68 -13.35
N SER A 34 3.57 -14.54 -12.30
CA SER A 34 3.46 -15.48 -11.17
C SER A 34 4.77 -15.74 -10.42
N ASN A 35 5.81 -14.98 -10.69
CA ASN A 35 7.11 -15.01 -10.04
C ASN A 35 7.38 -13.64 -9.40
N TYR A 36 6.81 -13.41 -8.21
CA TYR A 36 6.92 -12.10 -7.56
C TYR A 36 7.12 -12.20 -6.06
N LYS A 37 7.74 -11.18 -5.50
CA LYS A 37 7.97 -11.01 -4.08
C LYS A 37 7.33 -9.71 -3.61
N VAL A 38 6.58 -9.77 -2.53
CA VAL A 38 5.93 -8.59 -1.93
C VAL A 38 6.74 -8.14 -0.73
N ILE A 39 7.19 -6.88 -0.75
CA ILE A 39 8.04 -6.29 0.28
C ILE A 39 7.36 -5.04 0.84
N TYR A 40 7.25 -4.96 2.16
CA TYR A 40 6.92 -3.73 2.87
C TYR A 40 8.18 -3.16 3.50
N LEU A 41 8.53 -1.92 3.13
CA LEU A 41 9.67 -1.21 3.69
C LEU A 41 9.27 -0.58 5.04
N TYR A 42 9.91 -1.02 6.12
CA TYR A 42 9.77 -0.43 7.43
C TYR A 42 11.06 0.28 7.84
N ASP A 43 11.07 1.60 7.76
CA ASP A 43 12.18 2.45 8.21
C ASP A 43 11.82 3.05 9.58
N GLU A 44 12.33 2.44 10.65
CA GLU A 44 12.07 2.88 12.02
C GLU A 44 12.56 4.32 12.25
N LYS A 45 13.74 4.67 11.71
CA LYS A 45 14.28 6.03 11.80
C LYS A 45 13.38 7.06 11.11
N TYR A 46 12.81 6.68 9.96
CA TYR A 46 11.82 7.51 9.28
C TYR A 46 10.56 7.71 10.13
N TRP A 47 10.05 6.65 10.76
CA TRP A 47 8.88 6.75 11.65
C TRP A 47 9.13 7.71 12.80
N GLU A 48 10.28 7.62 13.45
CA GLU A 48 10.67 8.46 14.57
C GLU A 48 10.90 9.91 14.13
N ALA A 49 11.67 10.14 13.07
CA ALA A 49 12.00 11.48 12.56
C ALA A 49 10.76 12.26 12.08
N ASN A 50 9.70 11.58 11.69
CA ASN A 50 8.47 12.19 11.20
C ASN A 50 7.33 12.18 12.23
N GLY A 51 7.63 11.91 13.49
CA GLY A 51 6.66 11.95 14.59
C GLY A 51 5.47 11.01 14.40
N LYS A 52 5.65 9.91 13.67
CA LYS A 52 4.58 8.94 13.43
C LYS A 52 4.26 8.20 14.73
N SER A 53 2.98 8.17 15.07
CA SER A 53 2.53 7.63 16.35
C SER A 53 2.38 6.11 16.34
N SER A 54 2.35 5.51 17.54
CA SER A 54 2.02 4.09 17.72
C SER A 54 0.62 3.74 17.19
N ARG A 55 -0.34 4.69 17.16
CA ARG A 55 -1.66 4.49 16.54
C ARG A 55 -1.56 4.27 15.03
N GLN A 56 -0.72 5.06 14.36
CA GLN A 56 -0.47 4.91 12.91
C GLN A 56 0.25 3.60 12.61
N LEU A 57 1.23 3.21 13.44
CA LEU A 57 1.91 1.92 13.31
C LEU A 57 0.94 0.75 13.48
N LYS A 58 0.08 0.80 14.51
CA LYS A 58 -0.96 -0.23 14.70
C LYS A 58 -1.90 -0.31 13.51
N PHE A 59 -2.39 0.83 13.02
CA PHE A 59 -3.30 0.88 11.88
C PHE A 59 -2.67 0.26 10.60
N SER A 60 -1.42 0.64 10.29
CA SER A 60 -0.71 0.06 9.14
C SER A 60 -0.45 -1.44 9.32
N THR A 61 -0.17 -1.88 10.55
CA THR A 61 0.02 -3.30 10.88
C THR A 61 -1.27 -4.09 10.69
N ASP A 62 -2.44 -3.54 11.04
CA ASP A 62 -3.73 -4.18 10.80
C ASP A 62 -4.02 -4.32 9.29
N CYS A 63 -3.70 -3.28 8.51
CA CYS A 63 -3.82 -3.35 7.05
C CYS A 63 -2.91 -4.43 6.45
N LEU A 64 -1.67 -4.52 6.92
CA LEU A 64 -0.72 -5.54 6.47
C LEU A 64 -1.14 -6.95 6.89
N ASP A 65 -1.74 -7.11 8.08
CA ASP A 65 -2.21 -8.40 8.60
C ASP A 65 -3.32 -8.99 7.72
N GLU A 66 -4.29 -8.16 7.33
CA GLU A 66 -5.34 -8.58 6.40
C GLU A 66 -4.77 -8.89 5.02
N LEU A 67 -3.94 -8.00 4.47
CA LEU A 67 -3.32 -8.20 3.17
C LEU A 67 -2.43 -9.46 3.14
N ASN A 68 -1.66 -9.73 4.21
CA ASN A 68 -0.82 -10.91 4.30
C ASN A 68 -1.65 -12.20 4.27
N ARG A 69 -2.71 -12.27 5.06
CA ARG A 69 -3.64 -13.42 5.06
C ARG A 69 -4.27 -13.67 3.69
N ASP A 70 -4.58 -12.60 2.94
CA ASP A 70 -5.16 -12.73 1.61
C ASP A 70 -4.13 -13.14 0.57
N LEU A 71 -2.88 -12.67 0.68
CA LEU A 71 -1.77 -13.09 -0.17
C LEU A 71 -1.38 -14.54 0.09
N GLU A 72 -1.44 -15.03 1.34
CA GLU A 72 -1.16 -16.43 1.68
C GLU A 72 -2.10 -17.41 0.98
N LYS A 73 -3.37 -17.04 0.80
CA LYS A 73 -4.34 -17.81 -0.01
C LYS A 73 -3.94 -17.93 -1.49
N LEU A 74 -3.06 -17.04 -1.95
CA LEU A 74 -2.53 -17.00 -3.31
C LEU A 74 -1.10 -17.55 -3.40
N GLY A 75 -0.59 -18.20 -2.33
CA GLY A 75 0.78 -18.72 -2.28
C GLY A 75 1.87 -17.64 -2.18
N SER A 76 1.49 -16.41 -1.85
CA SER A 76 2.41 -15.29 -1.61
C SER A 76 2.31 -14.80 -0.17
N LYS A 77 3.18 -13.89 0.25
CA LYS A 77 3.16 -13.30 1.60
C LYS A 77 3.83 -11.93 1.60
N VAL A 78 3.48 -11.12 2.59
CA VAL A 78 4.21 -9.88 2.87
C VAL A 78 5.53 -10.20 3.57
N ASN A 79 6.62 -9.71 3.02
CA ASN A 79 7.95 -9.75 3.64
C ASN A 79 8.29 -8.35 4.12
N ILE A 80 8.91 -8.23 5.28
CA ILE A 80 9.32 -6.94 5.84
C ILE A 80 10.81 -6.73 5.56
N PHE A 81 11.12 -5.62 4.91
CA PHE A 81 12.48 -5.11 4.86
C PHE A 81 12.64 -4.00 5.89
N GLU A 82 13.50 -4.23 6.88
CA GLU A 82 13.78 -3.27 7.94
C GLU A 82 15.01 -2.44 7.57
N GLY A 83 14.82 -1.18 7.23
CA GLY A 83 15.88 -0.26 6.81
C GLY A 83 15.38 0.89 5.96
N SER A 84 16.30 1.66 5.42
CA SER A 84 16.02 2.77 4.50
C SER A 84 15.89 2.32 3.04
N PHE A 85 15.53 3.24 2.14
CA PHE A 85 15.60 2.97 0.70
C PHE A 85 17.04 2.73 0.22
N ASP A 86 18.04 3.38 0.81
CA ASP A 86 19.45 3.14 0.47
C ASP A 86 19.88 1.70 0.85
N ASP A 87 19.37 1.18 1.98
CA ASP A 87 19.64 -0.20 2.40
C ASP A 87 18.88 -1.20 1.50
N LEU A 88 17.65 -0.90 1.15
CA LEU A 88 16.86 -1.72 0.22
C LEU A 88 17.50 -1.77 -1.18
N THR A 89 18.04 -0.65 -1.67
CA THR A 89 18.77 -0.59 -2.94
C THR A 89 19.93 -1.57 -2.95
N LYS A 90 20.80 -1.49 -1.94
CA LYS A 90 21.95 -2.39 -1.81
C LYS A 90 21.54 -3.86 -1.71
N TRP A 91 20.47 -4.12 -0.97
CA TRP A 91 19.96 -5.48 -0.81
C TRP A 91 19.41 -6.05 -2.13
N ILE A 92 18.69 -5.24 -2.92
CA ILE A 92 18.18 -5.67 -4.24
C ILE A 92 19.35 -5.96 -5.17
N ASP A 93 20.34 -5.06 -5.28
CA ASP A 93 21.51 -5.23 -6.14
C ASP A 93 22.34 -6.48 -5.79
N LEU A 94 22.38 -6.86 -4.50
CA LEU A 94 23.12 -8.04 -4.04
C LEU A 94 22.39 -9.37 -4.27
N ASN A 95 21.08 -9.35 -4.42
CA ASN A 95 20.27 -10.58 -4.44
C ASN A 95 19.63 -10.88 -5.79
N PHE A 96 19.59 -9.91 -6.72
CA PHE A 96 18.90 -10.07 -8.00
C PHE A 96 19.65 -9.46 -9.16
N ASP A 97 19.83 -10.24 -10.23
CA ASP A 97 20.42 -9.77 -11.49
C ASP A 97 19.35 -9.34 -12.49
N ASP A 98 18.30 -10.15 -12.66
CA ASP A 98 17.22 -9.93 -13.63
C ASP A 98 15.86 -9.80 -12.93
N PHE A 99 15.37 -8.56 -12.85
CA PHE A 99 14.15 -8.21 -12.11
C PHE A 99 13.48 -6.94 -12.62
N PHE A 100 12.19 -6.80 -12.31
CA PHE A 100 11.50 -5.51 -12.31
C PHE A 100 10.96 -5.18 -10.91
N ILE A 101 10.89 -3.89 -10.62
CA ILE A 101 10.31 -3.36 -9.39
C ILE A 101 8.98 -2.70 -9.73
N HIS A 102 7.94 -3.04 -8.98
CA HIS A 102 6.60 -2.49 -9.11
C HIS A 102 6.23 -1.75 -7.83
N MET A 103 5.87 -0.48 -7.93
CA MET A 103 5.39 0.29 -6.79
C MET A 103 4.45 1.40 -7.21
N ASN A 104 3.61 1.84 -6.29
CA ASN A 104 2.78 3.00 -6.52
C ASN A 104 3.56 4.28 -6.21
N HIS A 105 3.14 5.39 -6.77
CA HIS A 105 3.74 6.70 -6.49
C HIS A 105 3.85 6.94 -4.98
N CYS A 106 5.02 7.39 -4.54
CA CYS A 106 5.24 7.83 -3.17
C CYS A 106 4.94 9.32 -3.05
N THR A 107 3.96 9.67 -2.23
CA THR A 107 3.55 11.06 -1.94
C THR A 107 3.87 11.48 -0.51
N ASP A 108 4.75 10.73 0.16
CA ASP A 108 5.11 10.97 1.55
C ASP A 108 6.07 12.17 1.72
N ILE A 109 6.35 12.51 2.97
CA ILE A 109 7.10 13.69 3.36
C ILE A 109 8.59 13.62 3.01
N ASP A 110 9.29 14.73 3.12
CA ASP A 110 10.62 14.98 2.54
C ASP A 110 11.69 13.92 2.80
N TYR A 111 11.77 13.36 4.01
CA TYR A 111 12.78 12.35 4.32
C TYR A 111 12.58 11.09 3.45
N PHE A 112 11.35 10.62 3.35
CA PHE A 112 11.00 9.45 2.55
C PHE A 112 11.14 9.76 1.06
N ARG A 113 10.77 10.97 0.63
CA ARG A 113 10.95 11.42 -0.75
C ARG A 113 12.40 11.43 -1.19
N ARG A 114 13.33 11.89 -0.33
CA ARG A 114 14.76 11.90 -0.66
C ARG A 114 15.30 10.49 -0.89
N GLY A 115 14.97 9.54 -0.04
CA GLY A 115 15.33 8.13 -0.22
C GLY A 115 14.68 7.53 -1.46
N TYR A 116 13.41 7.82 -1.67
CA TYR A 116 12.66 7.36 -2.83
C TYR A 116 13.19 7.88 -4.16
N GLU A 117 13.55 9.16 -4.27
CA GLU A 117 14.09 9.73 -5.50
C GLU A 117 15.45 9.10 -5.88
N LYS A 118 16.32 8.85 -4.92
CA LYS A 118 17.57 8.13 -5.17
C LYS A 118 17.31 6.71 -5.65
N PHE A 119 16.43 5.99 -4.98
CA PHE A 119 15.99 4.64 -5.34
C PHE A 119 15.41 4.61 -6.76
N LYS A 120 14.54 5.54 -7.09
CA LYS A 120 13.93 5.69 -8.40
C LYS A 120 14.97 5.92 -9.50
N ASN A 121 15.93 6.82 -9.28
CA ASN A 121 16.99 7.11 -10.24
C ASN A 121 17.91 5.91 -10.45
N HIS A 122 18.22 5.16 -9.37
CA HIS A 122 19.07 3.98 -9.44
C HIS A 122 18.45 2.85 -10.29
N PHE A 123 17.15 2.64 -10.11
CA PHE A 123 16.42 1.58 -10.81
C PHE A 123 15.57 2.07 -12.00
N GLU A 124 15.82 3.24 -12.57
CA GLU A 124 14.99 3.89 -13.59
C GLU A 124 14.50 2.92 -14.70
N LYS A 125 15.40 2.09 -15.23
CA LYS A 125 15.07 1.14 -16.31
C LYS A 125 14.27 -0.09 -15.84
N LYS A 126 14.42 -0.47 -14.58
CA LYS A 126 13.81 -1.65 -13.97
C LYS A 126 12.56 -1.31 -13.14
N LEU A 127 12.32 -0.04 -12.84
CA LEU A 127 11.23 0.43 -12.01
C LEU A 127 9.97 0.75 -12.82
N ARG A 128 8.83 0.25 -12.35
CA ARG A 128 7.49 0.52 -12.87
C ARG A 128 6.69 1.20 -11.77
N ILE A 129 6.31 2.47 -11.99
CA ILE A 129 5.58 3.30 -11.04
C ILE A 129 4.15 3.47 -11.56
N TYR A 130 3.18 3.29 -10.67
CA TYR A 130 1.76 3.35 -10.99
C TYR A 130 1.08 4.48 -10.25
N ASP A 131 0.27 5.25 -10.96
CA ASP A 131 -0.62 6.24 -10.37
C ASP A 131 -1.87 5.57 -9.79
N ASP A 132 -2.17 5.88 -8.54
CA ASP A 132 -3.25 5.23 -7.80
C ASP A 132 -4.36 6.22 -7.38
N PHE A 133 -4.07 7.52 -7.44
CA PHE A 133 -4.93 8.55 -6.85
C PHE A 133 -5.70 9.40 -7.87
N GLY A 134 -5.49 9.18 -9.17
CA GLY A 134 -6.04 10.04 -10.19
C GLY A 134 -5.46 11.47 -10.22
N ILE A 135 -4.34 11.68 -9.55
CA ILE A 135 -3.64 12.97 -9.49
C ILE A 135 -2.45 12.93 -10.43
N GLN A 136 -2.36 13.89 -11.34
CA GLN A 136 -1.19 14.10 -12.18
C GLN A 136 -0.12 14.84 -11.37
N LEU A 137 0.99 14.16 -11.07
CA LEU A 137 2.10 14.75 -10.33
C LEU A 137 3.06 15.54 -11.23
N ASN A 138 3.08 15.25 -12.53
CA ASN A 138 3.88 15.92 -13.53
C ASN A 138 2.97 16.42 -14.65
N ASN A 139 3.34 17.55 -15.29
CA ASN A 139 2.58 18.16 -16.38
C ASN A 139 1.13 18.49 -16.02
N PHE A 140 0.95 19.18 -14.89
CA PHE A 140 -0.37 19.63 -14.46
C PHE A 140 -0.96 20.58 -15.47
N ASP A 141 -2.00 20.11 -16.16
CA ASP A 141 -2.87 20.93 -16.97
C ASP A 141 -4.24 21.04 -16.28
N ARG A 142 -4.56 22.25 -15.83
CA ARG A 142 -5.81 22.54 -15.13
C ARG A 142 -7.04 22.21 -15.95
N ASP A 143 -7.00 22.44 -17.25
CA ASP A 143 -8.18 22.30 -18.12
C ASP A 143 -8.46 20.83 -18.45
N SER A 144 -7.44 19.98 -18.47
CA SER A 144 -7.59 18.53 -18.67
C SER A 144 -7.76 17.72 -17.38
N TRP A 145 -7.52 18.33 -16.20
CA TRP A 145 -7.53 17.62 -14.92
C TRP A 145 -8.83 16.84 -14.67
N SER A 146 -9.96 17.49 -14.78
CA SER A 146 -11.28 16.89 -14.52
C SER A 146 -11.57 15.71 -15.47
N LYS A 147 -11.21 15.85 -16.73
CA LYS A 147 -11.36 14.79 -17.75
C LYS A 147 -10.51 13.57 -17.41
N ASN A 148 -9.24 13.80 -17.05
CA ASN A 148 -8.30 12.74 -16.71
C ASN A 148 -8.72 12.04 -15.41
N TRP A 149 -9.12 12.81 -14.39
CA TRP A 149 -9.61 12.25 -13.12
C TRP A 149 -10.85 11.39 -13.34
N ASN A 150 -11.84 11.87 -14.10
CA ASN A 150 -13.04 11.11 -14.45
C ASN A 150 -12.69 9.83 -15.22
N HIS A 151 -11.75 9.90 -16.16
CA HIS A 151 -11.29 8.71 -16.90
C HIS A 151 -10.71 7.65 -15.95
N ILE A 152 -9.85 8.05 -15.02
CA ILE A 152 -9.24 7.13 -14.04
C ILE A 152 -10.29 6.57 -13.09
N MET A 153 -11.19 7.40 -12.57
CA MET A 153 -12.19 6.97 -11.57
C MET A 153 -13.27 6.04 -12.16
N ASN A 154 -13.57 6.17 -13.45
CA ASN A 154 -14.54 5.30 -14.12
C ASN A 154 -13.91 4.08 -14.83
N ALA A 155 -12.59 3.94 -14.76
CA ALA A 155 -11.92 2.74 -15.29
C ALA A 155 -12.24 1.52 -14.43
N ASP A 156 -12.23 0.33 -15.06
CA ASP A 156 -12.45 -0.93 -14.35
C ASP A 156 -11.48 -1.10 -13.18
N LEU A 157 -12.00 -1.62 -12.06
CA LEU A 157 -11.17 -1.96 -10.92
C LEU A 157 -10.24 -3.12 -11.27
N LEU A 158 -8.98 -2.99 -10.91
CA LEU A 158 -8.02 -4.07 -11.07
C LEU A 158 -8.37 -5.24 -10.13
N GLY A 159 -8.34 -6.45 -10.69
CA GLY A 159 -8.57 -7.68 -9.93
C GLY A 159 -7.45 -7.94 -8.90
N LYS A 160 -7.60 -9.05 -8.18
CA LYS A 160 -6.55 -9.55 -7.28
C LYS A 160 -5.32 -10.02 -8.06
N PRO A 161 -4.13 -10.03 -7.41
CA PRO A 161 -2.90 -10.55 -8.02
C PRO A 161 -3.03 -12.04 -8.36
N LYS A 162 -2.19 -12.49 -9.28
CA LYS A 162 -2.07 -13.93 -9.61
C LYS A 162 -1.42 -14.68 -8.44
N SER A 163 -1.64 -15.98 -8.39
CA SER A 163 -0.96 -16.86 -7.46
C SER A 163 0.56 -16.85 -7.71
N SER A 164 1.34 -16.93 -6.63
CA SER A 164 2.80 -17.06 -6.68
C SER A 164 3.20 -18.47 -6.27
N ASN A 165 4.22 -19.01 -6.94
CA ASN A 165 4.69 -20.37 -6.70
C ASN A 165 6.14 -20.41 -6.15
N ILE A 166 6.73 -19.25 -5.79
CA ILE A 166 8.17 -19.17 -5.49
C ILE A 166 8.42 -18.71 -4.07
N ASP A 167 9.05 -19.58 -3.29
CA ASP A 167 9.78 -19.20 -2.09
C ASP A 167 11.28 -19.13 -2.41
N LEU A 168 11.81 -17.92 -2.53
CA LEU A 168 13.21 -17.69 -2.88
C LEU A 168 14.17 -17.80 -1.69
N GLY A 169 13.70 -18.19 -0.50
CA GLY A 169 14.57 -18.37 0.68
C GLY A 169 15.35 -17.11 1.10
N LEU A 170 14.93 -15.93 0.67
CA LEU A 170 15.62 -14.67 0.97
C LEU A 170 15.49 -14.31 2.45
N ASN A 171 16.58 -13.84 3.05
CA ASN A 171 16.66 -13.41 4.44
C ASN A 171 15.89 -12.10 4.69
N LEU A 172 14.55 -12.16 4.57
CA LEU A 172 13.65 -11.09 4.95
C LEU A 172 12.86 -11.51 6.19
N THR A 173 12.54 -10.53 7.02
CA THR A 173 11.68 -10.78 8.19
C THR A 173 10.27 -11.12 7.69
N ASN A 174 9.74 -12.27 8.09
CA ASN A 174 8.35 -12.58 7.83
C ASN A 174 7.42 -11.66 8.65
N PHE A 175 6.20 -11.49 8.17
CA PHE A 175 5.26 -10.54 8.78
C PHE A 175 4.93 -10.89 10.24
N ASP A 176 4.79 -12.15 10.60
CA ASP A 176 4.45 -12.55 11.97
C ASP A 176 5.58 -12.26 12.96
N ALA A 177 6.84 -12.50 12.58
CA ALA A 177 7.99 -12.15 13.40
C ALA A 177 8.07 -10.63 13.61
N PHE A 178 7.86 -9.84 12.55
CA PHE A 178 7.77 -8.38 12.66
C PHE A 178 6.64 -7.93 13.57
N LYS A 179 5.43 -8.45 13.39
CA LYS A 179 4.26 -8.13 14.22
C LYS A 179 4.52 -8.40 15.70
N ASN A 180 5.14 -9.53 16.03
CA ASN A 180 5.53 -9.85 17.41
C ASN A 180 6.57 -8.89 17.96
N LYS A 181 7.57 -8.49 17.17
CA LYS A 181 8.62 -7.53 17.55
C LYS A 181 8.04 -6.18 17.95
N ILE A 182 7.06 -5.65 17.17
CA ILE A 182 6.50 -4.32 17.40
C ILE A 182 5.28 -4.29 18.32
N LYS A 183 4.78 -5.44 18.77
CA LYS A 183 3.56 -5.58 19.57
C LYS A 183 3.57 -4.71 20.84
N SER A 184 4.70 -4.60 21.50
CA SER A 184 4.86 -3.77 22.70
C SER A 184 4.64 -2.27 22.46
N LYS A 185 4.87 -1.78 21.22
CA LYS A 185 4.72 -0.36 20.86
C LYS A 185 3.25 0.13 20.91
N PHE A 186 2.28 -0.78 20.96
CA PHE A 186 0.85 -0.43 20.97
C PHE A 186 0.00 -1.16 22.02
N SER A 187 0.63 -1.82 22.99
CA SER A 187 -0.05 -2.57 24.07
C SER A 187 -1.00 -1.71 24.92
N ASN A 188 -0.72 -0.42 25.06
CA ASN A 188 -1.48 0.52 25.88
C ASN A 188 -2.47 1.40 25.09
N LEU A 189 -2.64 1.17 23.81
CA LEU A 189 -3.56 1.96 22.99
C LEU A 189 -5.01 1.61 23.27
N LYS A 190 -5.84 2.64 23.47
CA LYS A 190 -7.31 2.51 23.64
C LYS A 190 -8.03 3.32 22.56
N ASN A 191 -9.24 2.92 22.21
CA ASN A 191 -10.12 3.63 21.29
C ASN A 191 -9.42 3.96 19.97
N ILE A 192 -8.83 2.95 19.32
CA ILE A 192 -8.15 3.08 18.04
C ILE A 192 -9.07 2.59 16.93
N GLN A 193 -9.00 3.30 15.80
CA GLN A 193 -9.64 2.84 14.58
C GLN A 193 -8.84 1.65 14.03
N GLU A 194 -9.52 0.58 13.69
CA GLU A 194 -8.90 -0.62 13.11
C GLU A 194 -8.58 -0.39 11.64
N GLY A 195 -7.42 -0.92 11.20
CA GLY A 195 -7.01 -0.93 9.81
C GLY A 195 -7.58 -2.11 9.02
N GLY A 196 -7.32 -2.13 7.72
CA GLY A 196 -7.70 -3.23 6.84
C GLY A 196 -8.82 -2.87 5.86
N THR A 197 -8.88 -3.60 4.76
CA THR A 197 -9.89 -3.43 3.68
C THR A 197 -11.30 -3.72 4.20
N SER A 198 -11.47 -4.77 4.97
CA SER A 198 -12.77 -5.17 5.54
C SER A 198 -13.37 -4.08 6.42
N HIS A 199 -12.54 -3.41 7.24
CA HIS A 199 -12.98 -2.28 8.07
C HIS A 199 -13.29 -1.05 7.23
N ALA A 200 -12.50 -0.76 6.20
CA ALA A 200 -12.77 0.34 5.27
C ALA A 200 -14.13 0.17 4.59
N ILE A 201 -14.44 -1.03 4.10
CA ILE A 201 -15.72 -1.34 3.46
C ILE A 201 -16.88 -1.18 4.45
N LYS A 202 -16.76 -1.72 5.68
CA LYS A 202 -17.79 -1.55 6.71
C LYS A 202 -18.08 -0.08 7.03
N LEU A 203 -17.02 0.75 7.12
CA LEU A 203 -17.18 2.18 7.36
C LEU A 203 -17.82 2.90 6.18
N LEU A 204 -17.46 2.53 4.95
CA LEU A 204 -18.08 3.09 3.74
C LEU A 204 -19.57 2.75 3.70
N GLU A 205 -19.95 1.48 3.84
CA GLU A 205 -21.35 1.04 3.81
C GLU A 205 -22.18 1.69 4.93
N SER A 206 -21.65 1.74 6.15
CA SER A 206 -22.30 2.43 7.27
C SER A 206 -22.47 3.94 7.00
N PHE A 207 -21.51 4.56 6.33
CA PHE A 207 -21.62 5.97 5.95
C PHE A 207 -22.70 6.18 4.90
N LEU A 208 -22.74 5.37 3.86
CA LEU A 208 -23.71 5.49 2.76
C LEU A 208 -25.15 5.20 3.19
N ASN A 209 -25.33 4.21 4.04
CA ASN A 209 -26.68 3.74 4.43
C ASN A 209 -27.31 4.56 5.58
N ASP A 210 -26.53 5.30 6.36
CA ASP A 210 -27.02 5.94 7.59
C ASP A 210 -26.33 7.29 7.86
N ARG A 211 -25.02 7.29 8.12
CA ARG A 211 -24.31 8.43 8.67
C ARG A 211 -24.24 9.66 7.75
N CYS A 212 -24.37 9.47 6.44
CA CYS A 212 -24.30 10.56 5.46
C CYS A 212 -25.48 11.54 5.54
N GLU A 213 -26.67 11.12 6.03
CA GLU A 213 -27.87 11.97 6.11
C GLU A 213 -27.61 13.29 6.85
N ASN A 214 -26.86 13.21 7.94
CA ASN A 214 -26.57 14.37 8.79
C ASN A 214 -25.15 14.95 8.59
N TYR A 215 -24.42 14.48 7.56
CA TYR A 215 -23.03 14.86 7.35
C TYR A 215 -22.84 16.37 7.27
N ARG A 216 -23.63 17.09 6.45
CA ARG A 216 -23.50 18.55 6.26
C ARG A 216 -23.66 19.36 7.55
N VAL A 217 -24.54 18.91 8.45
CA VAL A 217 -24.85 19.63 9.70
C VAL A 217 -23.84 19.30 10.78
N LYS A 218 -23.42 18.03 10.86
CA LYS A 218 -22.63 17.51 11.99
C LYS A 218 -21.11 17.49 11.74
N MET A 219 -20.66 17.59 10.50
CA MET A 219 -19.23 17.44 10.16
C MET A 219 -18.30 18.46 10.83
N SER A 220 -18.82 19.65 11.14
CA SER A 220 -18.04 20.72 11.79
C SER A 220 -18.05 20.65 13.30
N SER A 221 -18.85 19.76 13.90
CA SER A 221 -18.92 19.60 15.36
C SER A 221 -17.97 18.50 15.83
N PRO A 222 -16.96 18.82 16.68
CA PRO A 222 -16.02 17.81 17.19
C PRO A 222 -16.70 16.62 17.89
N SER A 223 -17.82 16.87 18.59
CA SER A 223 -18.55 15.83 19.33
C SER A 223 -19.51 14.99 18.47
N LEU A 224 -19.93 15.50 17.31
CA LEU A 224 -20.91 14.83 16.43
C LEU A 224 -20.30 14.26 15.15
N SER A 225 -19.10 14.73 14.79
CA SER A 225 -18.43 14.32 13.55
C SER A 225 -18.02 12.84 13.56
N GLU A 226 -17.80 12.26 14.72
CA GLU A 226 -17.46 10.83 14.84
C GLU A 226 -18.55 9.94 14.25
N ASP A 227 -19.81 10.27 14.52
CA ASP A 227 -20.98 9.49 14.09
C ASP A 227 -21.52 9.92 12.72
N SER A 228 -21.01 10.99 12.12
CA SER A 228 -21.54 11.54 10.86
C SER A 228 -20.52 11.61 9.72
N CYS A 229 -19.22 11.49 9.99
CA CYS A 229 -18.19 11.47 8.95
C CYS A 229 -17.90 10.04 8.46
N SER A 230 -17.36 9.92 7.24
CA SER A 230 -17.03 8.61 6.64
C SER A 230 -15.97 7.83 7.42
N ARG A 231 -15.07 8.52 8.12
CA ARG A 231 -13.93 7.93 8.85
C ARG A 231 -12.92 7.20 7.95
N LEU A 232 -12.95 7.46 6.64
CA LEU A 232 -12.10 6.79 5.66
C LEU A 232 -10.70 7.40 5.50
N SER A 233 -10.42 8.57 6.07
CA SER A 233 -9.13 9.24 5.88
C SER A 233 -7.89 8.39 6.25
N PRO A 234 -7.86 7.63 7.36
CA PRO A 234 -6.75 6.73 7.63
C PRO A 234 -6.65 5.60 6.59
N HIS A 235 -7.78 5.09 6.10
CA HIS A 235 -7.84 4.04 5.08
C HIS A 235 -7.29 4.53 3.73
N PHE A 236 -7.59 5.77 3.33
CA PHE A 236 -6.96 6.40 2.16
C PHE A 236 -5.47 6.64 2.38
N THR A 237 -5.07 7.07 3.59
CA THR A 237 -3.68 7.33 3.92
C THR A 237 -2.80 6.09 3.77
N TYR A 238 -3.28 4.92 4.19
CA TYR A 238 -2.55 3.65 4.09
C TYR A 238 -2.97 2.81 2.89
N GLY A 239 -3.96 3.28 2.13
CA GLY A 239 -4.40 2.64 0.90
C GLY A 239 -5.06 1.28 1.10
N SER A 240 -5.72 1.06 2.24
CA SER A 240 -6.50 -0.17 2.50
C SER A 240 -7.83 -0.22 1.74
N ILE A 241 -8.22 0.89 1.12
CA ILE A 241 -9.26 1.00 0.10
C ILE A 241 -8.80 2.03 -0.95
N SER A 242 -9.13 1.83 -2.23
CA SER A 242 -8.79 2.81 -3.25
C SER A 242 -9.85 3.92 -3.33
N ILE A 243 -9.42 5.11 -3.77
CA ILE A 243 -10.36 6.22 -4.05
C ILE A 243 -11.34 5.81 -5.15
N ARG A 244 -10.88 5.06 -6.16
CA ARG A 244 -11.70 4.57 -7.26
C ARG A 244 -12.80 3.61 -6.79
N GLN A 245 -12.49 2.68 -5.88
CA GLN A 245 -13.49 1.82 -5.26
C GLN A 245 -14.57 2.63 -4.55
N VAL A 246 -14.19 3.64 -3.77
CA VAL A 246 -15.14 4.50 -3.07
C VAL A 246 -15.95 5.35 -4.05
N TYR A 247 -15.30 5.92 -5.07
CA TYR A 247 -15.98 6.73 -6.08
C TYR A 247 -17.03 5.92 -6.84
N GLN A 248 -16.71 4.73 -7.30
CA GLN A 248 -17.64 3.86 -8.01
C GLN A 248 -18.80 3.44 -7.11
N ARG A 249 -18.53 3.07 -5.87
CA ARG A 249 -19.56 2.70 -4.90
C ARG A 249 -20.51 3.86 -4.54
N LEU A 250 -20.02 5.12 -4.63
CA LEU A 250 -20.86 6.32 -4.42
C LEU A 250 -21.83 6.58 -5.59
N ASN A 251 -21.55 6.04 -6.78
CA ASN A 251 -22.34 6.26 -7.99
C ASN A 251 -23.29 5.10 -8.31
N GLU A 252 -23.28 4.03 -7.51
CA GLU A 252 -24.26 2.94 -7.55
C GLU A 252 -25.54 3.30 -6.79
#